data_29725e6db4501900fecfe718cd89d126
#
_entry.id   29725e6db4501900fecfe718cd89d126
#
_cell.length_a   1.000
_cell.length_b   1.000
_cell.length_c   1.000
_cell.angle_alpha   90.00
_cell.angle_beta   90.00
_cell.angle_gamma   90.00
#
_symmetry.space_group_name_H-M   'P 1'
#
loop_
_entity.id
_entity.type
_entity.pdbx_description
1 polymer ?
#
loop_
_entity_poly.entity_id
_entity_poly.type
_entity_poly.pdbx_seq_one_letter_code
_entity_poly.pdbx_strand_id
1 'polypeptide(L)'
;MMEAISCNCTGIVKSGFRKPDWKIDYGKVKVLMISEAPPGNAGDYYSEERTDYMVTTIQAFQDAGINVKGLKDIISEGFQITTAVKCPKIEYSIPNSTIKSCSQLLENELELYPNVKVYMLMGDVAISAMNNIARKRFGKRVIPAGSTYKIRGNEYMFGDIRVFPSYLQTGKNYLIEKSKRTMIAEDIKKAFELINKNC
;
A
#
# COMPACT_ATOMS: atom_id res chain seq x y z
N MET A 1 16.02 13.87 -9.15
CA MET A 1 14.95 13.96 -10.18
C MET A 1 14.84 12.60 -10.84
N MET A 2 13.81 11.81 -10.58
CA MET A 2 13.55 10.61 -11.39
C MET A 2 13.00 11.10 -12.73
N GLU A 3 13.76 10.86 -13.80
CA GLU A 3 13.31 11.10 -15.16
C GLU A 3 11.97 10.40 -15.41
N ALA A 4 11.08 11.03 -16.16
CA ALA A 4 9.82 10.45 -16.57
C ALA A 4 10.11 9.13 -17.29
N ILE A 5 9.89 8.01 -16.61
CA ILE A 5 10.13 6.68 -17.20
C ILE A 5 9.10 6.52 -18.32
N SER A 6 9.59 6.40 -19.56
CA SER A 6 8.72 6.10 -20.69
C SER A 6 8.14 4.70 -20.46
N CYS A 7 6.84 4.63 -20.16
CA CYS A 7 6.13 3.36 -20.01
C CYS A 7 5.03 3.22 -21.07
N ASN A 8 4.77 1.99 -21.48
CA ASN A 8 3.65 1.64 -22.37
C ASN A 8 2.34 1.38 -21.59
N CYS A 9 2.25 1.94 -20.39
CA CYS A 9 1.09 1.79 -19.53
C CYS A 9 -0.17 2.44 -20.14
N THR A 10 -1.34 1.81 -19.98
CA THR A 10 -2.65 2.29 -20.38
C THR A 10 -3.58 2.40 -19.18
N GLY A 11 -4.69 3.12 -19.30
CA GLY A 11 -5.67 3.28 -18.21
C GLY A 11 -5.19 4.17 -17.06
N ILE A 12 -4.12 4.96 -17.27
CA ILE A 12 -3.52 5.86 -16.29
C ILE A 12 -3.19 7.22 -16.87
N VAL A 13 -3.15 8.25 -16.02
CA VAL A 13 -2.71 9.61 -16.37
C VAL A 13 -1.19 9.68 -16.22
N LYS A 14 -0.45 9.49 -17.33
CA LYS A 14 1.02 9.40 -17.33
C LYS A 14 1.72 10.64 -16.77
N SER A 15 1.19 11.84 -17.02
CA SER A 15 1.70 13.10 -16.46
C SER A 15 1.47 13.24 -14.95
N GLY A 16 0.72 12.31 -14.38
CA GLY A 16 0.34 12.31 -12.97
C GLY A 16 1.22 11.44 -12.08
N PHE A 17 2.43 11.07 -12.52
CA PHE A 17 3.35 10.33 -11.65
C PHE A 17 3.49 11.02 -10.29
N ARG A 18 3.29 10.27 -9.20
CA ARG A 18 3.31 10.78 -7.83
C ARG A 18 4.35 10.04 -6.99
N LYS A 19 5.03 10.80 -6.18
CA LYS A 19 5.88 10.34 -5.09
C LYS A 19 5.61 11.21 -3.86
N PRO A 20 5.89 10.72 -2.66
CA PRO A 20 5.83 11.56 -1.46
C PRO A 20 6.67 12.83 -1.63
N ASP A 21 6.15 13.96 -1.18
CA ASP A 21 6.85 15.26 -1.17
C ASP A 21 7.61 15.52 0.15
N TRP A 22 7.46 14.65 1.14
CA TRP A 22 8.22 14.69 2.40
C TRP A 22 9.50 13.86 2.31
N LYS A 23 10.47 14.22 3.13
CA LYS A 23 11.72 13.47 3.26
C LYS A 23 11.47 12.16 3.99
N ILE A 24 11.63 11.04 3.30
CA ILE A 24 11.49 9.69 3.86
C ILE A 24 12.79 9.30 4.57
N ASP A 25 12.71 8.91 5.83
CA ASP A 25 13.79 8.19 6.53
C ASP A 25 13.59 6.69 6.29
N TYR A 26 14.20 6.18 5.22
CA TYR A 26 14.04 4.79 4.80
C TYR A 26 14.46 3.78 5.88
N GLY A 27 15.41 4.15 6.73
CA GLY A 27 15.88 3.29 7.82
C GLY A 27 14.89 3.12 8.97
N LYS A 28 13.93 4.03 9.12
CA LYS A 28 12.89 3.97 10.15
C LYS A 28 11.63 3.24 9.73
N VAL A 29 11.44 3.01 8.44
CA VAL A 29 10.24 2.32 7.94
C VAL A 29 10.30 0.84 8.27
N LYS A 30 9.30 0.38 9.01
CA LYS A 30 9.11 -1.04 9.39
C LYS A 30 7.92 -1.68 8.70
N VAL A 31 6.91 -0.89 8.33
CA VAL A 31 5.72 -1.33 7.60
C VAL A 31 5.55 -0.50 6.33
N LEU A 32 5.40 -1.15 5.21
CA LEU A 32 5.07 -0.49 3.95
C LEU A 32 3.63 -0.85 3.55
N MET A 33 2.74 0.15 3.59
CA MET A 33 1.36 0.04 3.11
C MET A 33 1.32 0.34 1.62
N ILE A 34 1.01 -0.66 0.82
CA ILE A 34 0.99 -0.58 -0.65
C ILE A 34 -0.45 -0.52 -1.11
N SER A 35 -0.91 0.65 -1.52
CA SER A 35 -2.25 0.88 -2.07
C SER A 35 -2.27 0.65 -3.59
N GLU A 36 -3.42 0.90 -4.22
CA GLU A 36 -3.66 0.64 -5.65
C GLU A 36 -2.87 1.60 -6.56
N ALA A 37 -3.31 2.85 -6.58
CA ALA A 37 -2.78 3.95 -7.38
C ALA A 37 -3.10 5.27 -6.70
N PRO A 38 -2.38 6.37 -7.01
CA PRO A 38 -2.76 7.69 -6.53
C PRO A 38 -4.16 8.07 -7.03
N PRO A 39 -4.95 8.84 -6.27
CA PRO A 39 -6.20 9.41 -6.76
C PRO A 39 -5.91 10.41 -7.89
N GLY A 40 -6.93 10.70 -8.71
CA GLY A 40 -6.80 11.57 -9.89
C GLY A 40 -6.41 13.01 -9.55
N ASN A 41 -6.79 13.51 -8.38
CA ASN A 41 -6.44 14.83 -7.90
C ASN A 41 -5.10 14.80 -7.17
N ALA A 42 -4.17 15.63 -7.62
CA ALA A 42 -2.78 15.61 -7.19
C ALA A 42 -2.54 15.84 -5.70
N GLY A 43 -3.41 16.61 -5.05
CA GLY A 43 -3.31 16.93 -3.62
C GLY A 43 -3.75 15.81 -2.68
N ASP A 44 -4.48 14.81 -3.19
CA ASP A 44 -5.23 13.90 -2.34
C ASP A 44 -4.44 12.75 -1.71
N TYR A 45 -3.27 12.40 -2.24
CA TYR A 45 -2.63 11.17 -1.82
C TYR A 45 -1.49 11.34 -0.84
N TYR A 46 -0.67 12.36 -1.05
CA TYR A 46 0.54 12.59 -0.26
C TYR A 46 0.51 13.95 0.47
N SER A 47 -0.65 14.59 0.55
CA SER A 47 -0.77 15.88 1.21
C SER A 47 -1.06 15.70 2.71
N GLU A 48 -0.56 16.63 3.52
CA GLU A 48 -0.93 16.75 4.94
C GLU A 48 -2.35 17.31 5.10
N GLU A 49 -2.99 17.75 4.02
CA GLU A 49 -4.36 18.26 4.03
C GLU A 49 -5.36 17.13 4.33
N ARG A 50 -6.51 17.50 4.86
CA ARG A 50 -7.61 16.57 5.15
C ARG A 50 -8.34 16.14 3.87
N THR A 51 -7.67 15.37 3.04
CA THR A 51 -8.27 14.73 1.88
C THR A 51 -9.08 13.50 2.31
N ASP A 52 -10.04 13.08 1.50
CA ASP A 52 -10.84 11.86 1.78
C ASP A 52 -9.95 10.64 2.00
N TYR A 53 -8.85 10.53 1.25
CA TYR A 53 -7.88 9.46 1.43
C TYR A 53 -7.22 9.51 2.80
N MET A 54 -6.75 10.68 3.22
CA MET A 54 -6.05 10.83 4.49
C MET A 54 -7.02 10.68 5.68
N VAL A 55 -8.22 11.24 5.59
CA VAL A 55 -9.25 11.08 6.63
C VAL A 55 -9.57 9.61 6.88
N THR A 56 -9.80 8.83 5.83
CA THR A 56 -10.10 7.40 5.96
C THR A 56 -8.89 6.59 6.42
N THR A 57 -7.69 6.96 6.01
CA THR A 57 -6.45 6.32 6.47
C THR A 57 -6.23 6.56 7.98
N ILE A 58 -6.31 7.82 8.44
CA ILE A 58 -6.22 8.16 9.86
C ILE A 58 -7.27 7.38 10.67
N GLN A 59 -8.51 7.34 10.18
CA GLN A 59 -9.58 6.60 10.84
C GLN A 59 -9.26 5.10 10.95
N ALA A 60 -8.65 4.50 9.93
CA ALA A 60 -8.26 3.09 9.97
C ALA A 60 -7.22 2.80 11.07
N PHE A 61 -6.25 3.69 11.27
CA PHE A 61 -5.30 3.59 12.38
C PHE A 61 -5.95 3.78 13.74
N GLN A 62 -6.84 4.77 13.86
CA GLN A 62 -7.59 5.01 15.11
C GLN A 62 -8.49 3.81 15.46
N ASP A 63 -9.16 3.22 14.48
CA ASP A 63 -9.95 1.99 14.66
C ASP A 63 -9.07 0.79 15.09
N ALA A 64 -7.80 0.78 14.69
CA ALA A 64 -6.80 -0.21 15.14
C ALA A 64 -6.29 0.05 16.57
N GLY A 65 -6.71 1.15 17.20
CA GLY A 65 -6.27 1.56 18.53
C GLY A 65 -4.95 2.31 18.55
N ILE A 66 -4.49 2.81 17.41
CA ILE A 66 -3.24 3.57 17.28
C ILE A 66 -3.60 5.06 17.25
N ASN A 67 -3.07 5.83 18.20
CA ASN A 67 -3.39 7.25 18.35
C ASN A 67 -2.62 8.12 17.37
N VAL A 68 -3.18 8.32 16.18
CA VAL A 68 -2.63 9.18 15.13
C VAL A 68 -3.63 10.28 14.77
N LYS A 69 -3.11 11.46 14.43
CA LYS A 69 -3.90 12.65 14.03
C LYS A 69 -3.62 13.07 12.59
N GLY A 70 -2.54 12.58 11.99
CA GLY A 70 -2.09 12.94 10.67
C GLY A 70 -1.05 11.98 10.11
N LEU A 71 -0.60 12.26 8.90
CA LEU A 71 0.40 11.45 8.21
C LEU A 71 1.74 11.38 8.97
N LYS A 72 2.16 12.48 9.61
CA LYS A 72 3.40 12.52 10.40
C LYS A 72 3.38 11.51 11.55
N ASP A 73 2.23 11.37 12.22
CA ASP A 73 2.09 10.41 13.31
C ASP A 73 2.19 8.97 12.77
N ILE A 74 1.53 8.69 11.63
CA ILE A 74 1.60 7.38 10.95
C ILE A 74 3.06 7.04 10.60
N ILE A 75 3.81 8.01 10.06
CA ILE A 75 5.23 7.85 9.74
C ILE A 75 6.07 7.62 11.00
N SER A 76 5.79 8.35 12.08
CA SER A 76 6.51 8.19 13.36
C SER A 76 6.31 6.81 13.99
N GLU A 77 5.18 6.16 13.73
CA GLU A 77 4.90 4.77 14.12
C GLU A 77 5.60 3.72 13.23
N GLY A 78 6.44 4.17 12.29
CA GLY A 78 7.21 3.30 11.40
C GLY A 78 6.47 2.82 10.16
N PHE A 79 5.31 3.41 9.84
CA PHE A 79 4.55 3.12 8.63
C PHE A 79 4.89 4.10 7.52
N GLN A 80 5.07 3.59 6.30
CA GLN A 80 5.17 4.38 5.08
C GLN A 80 4.07 3.93 4.11
N ILE A 81 3.48 4.89 3.40
CA ILE A 81 2.42 4.64 2.42
C ILE A 81 2.99 4.79 1.02
N THR A 82 2.68 3.84 0.14
CA THR A 82 3.01 3.90 -1.29
C THR A 82 1.91 3.26 -2.14
N THR A 83 2.11 3.22 -3.46
CA THR A 83 1.16 2.64 -4.41
C THR A 83 1.82 1.60 -5.31
N ALA A 84 1.06 0.60 -5.72
CA ALA A 84 1.48 -0.41 -6.68
C ALA A 84 1.65 0.18 -8.10
N VAL A 85 0.74 1.08 -8.49
CA VAL A 85 0.80 1.86 -9.73
C VAL A 85 1.09 3.30 -9.37
N LYS A 86 2.09 3.92 -10.00
CA LYS A 86 2.63 5.23 -9.60
C LYS A 86 1.90 6.43 -10.23
N CYS A 87 1.03 6.19 -11.16
CA CYS A 87 0.23 7.22 -11.83
C CYS A 87 -1.25 7.06 -11.49
N PRO A 88 -2.01 8.15 -11.43
CA PRO A 88 -3.45 8.11 -11.20
C PRO A 88 -4.15 7.26 -12.26
N LYS A 89 -5.13 6.46 -11.84
CA LYS A 89 -5.97 5.70 -12.76
C LYS A 89 -7.04 6.58 -13.39
N ILE A 90 -7.38 6.29 -14.66
CA ILE A 90 -8.45 7.00 -15.40
C ILE A 90 -9.81 6.39 -15.07
N GLU A 91 -9.88 5.06 -15.06
CA GLU A 91 -11.11 4.29 -14.88
C GLU A 91 -11.13 3.55 -13.55
N TYR A 92 -12.25 2.89 -13.28
CA TYR A 92 -12.40 2.10 -12.05
C TYR A 92 -11.36 0.99 -11.92
N SER A 93 -11.01 0.32 -13.01
CA SER A 93 -10.03 -0.76 -13.03
C SER A 93 -8.73 -0.37 -13.72
N ILE A 94 -7.62 -0.99 -13.33
CA ILE A 94 -6.30 -0.82 -13.93
C ILE A 94 -5.98 -2.08 -14.75
N PRO A 95 -5.59 -1.94 -16.04
CA PRO A 95 -5.21 -3.09 -16.85
C PRO A 95 -4.05 -3.89 -16.24
N ASN A 96 -4.13 -5.22 -16.32
CA ASN A 96 -3.09 -6.12 -15.80
C ASN A 96 -1.71 -5.86 -16.41
N SER A 97 -1.64 -5.45 -17.69
CA SER A 97 -0.40 -5.06 -18.36
C SER A 97 0.26 -3.86 -17.67
N THR A 98 -0.54 -2.86 -17.28
CA THR A 98 -0.08 -1.68 -16.53
C THR A 98 0.40 -2.07 -15.13
N ILE A 99 -0.35 -2.90 -14.40
CA ILE A 99 0.07 -3.40 -13.08
C ILE A 99 1.41 -4.14 -13.21
N LYS A 100 1.56 -5.01 -14.22
CA LYS A 100 2.80 -5.76 -14.47
C LYS A 100 3.98 -4.82 -14.77
N SER A 101 3.79 -3.81 -15.62
CA SER A 101 4.84 -2.83 -15.94
C SER A 101 5.25 -2.00 -14.71
N CYS A 102 4.26 -1.49 -13.95
CA CYS A 102 4.51 -0.74 -12.73
C CYS A 102 5.11 -1.58 -11.60
N SER A 103 4.92 -2.91 -11.60
CA SER A 103 5.54 -3.79 -10.60
C SER A 103 7.05 -3.70 -10.58
N GLN A 104 7.70 -3.36 -11.71
CA GLN A 104 9.15 -3.14 -11.75
C GLN A 104 9.57 -1.89 -10.97
N LEU A 105 8.78 -0.81 -11.06
CA LEU A 105 9.03 0.42 -10.28
C LEU A 105 8.81 0.19 -8.80
N LEU A 106 7.75 -0.56 -8.46
CA LEU A 106 7.50 -0.95 -7.08
C LEU A 106 8.64 -1.82 -6.54
N GLU A 107 9.12 -2.81 -7.31
CA GLU A 107 10.24 -3.67 -6.92
C GLU A 107 11.49 -2.86 -6.55
N ASN A 108 11.86 -1.88 -7.38
CA ASN A 108 13.00 -1.00 -7.11
C ASN A 108 12.77 -0.14 -5.85
N GLU A 109 11.53 0.30 -5.61
CA GLU A 109 11.19 1.07 -4.42
C GLU A 109 11.28 0.22 -3.14
N LEU A 110 10.85 -1.04 -3.18
CA LEU A 110 10.93 -1.93 -2.01
C LEU A 110 12.37 -2.07 -1.49
N GLU A 111 13.37 -1.99 -2.37
CA GLU A 111 14.79 -2.11 -2.03
C GLU A 111 15.33 -0.90 -1.25
N LEU A 112 14.60 0.22 -1.25
CA LEU A 112 14.98 1.41 -0.49
C LEU A 112 14.75 1.26 1.02
N TYR A 113 13.98 0.26 1.47
CA TYR A 113 13.54 0.09 2.85
C TYR A 113 14.25 -1.08 3.54
N PRO A 114 15.47 -0.89 4.07
CA PRO A 114 16.31 -2.00 4.57
C PRO A 114 15.75 -2.67 5.85
N ASN A 115 14.92 -1.96 6.61
CA ASN A 115 14.41 -2.42 7.90
C ASN A 115 12.93 -2.80 7.87
N VAL A 116 12.32 -2.89 6.68
CA VAL A 116 10.92 -3.27 6.56
C VAL A 116 10.70 -4.71 7.04
N LYS A 117 9.67 -4.91 7.85
CA LYS A 117 9.26 -6.21 8.40
C LYS A 117 7.92 -6.67 7.85
N VAL A 118 7.12 -5.73 7.37
CA VAL A 118 5.74 -5.98 6.93
C VAL A 118 5.42 -5.26 5.64
N TYR A 119 4.85 -5.97 4.68
CA TYR A 119 4.11 -5.42 3.55
C TYR A 119 2.62 -5.59 3.77
N MET A 120 1.87 -4.50 3.80
CA MET A 120 0.40 -4.51 3.78
C MET A 120 -0.08 -4.23 2.35
N LEU A 121 -0.76 -5.20 1.75
CA LEU A 121 -1.26 -5.11 0.38
C LEU A 121 -2.73 -4.68 0.39
N MET A 122 -2.94 -3.37 0.17
CA MET A 122 -4.24 -2.74 0.32
C MET A 122 -5.04 -2.85 -1.00
N GLY A 123 -5.70 -3.98 -1.19
CA GLY A 123 -6.55 -4.27 -2.36
C GLY A 123 -5.87 -5.12 -3.44
N ASP A 124 -6.68 -5.51 -4.43
CA ASP A 124 -6.31 -6.51 -5.42
C ASP A 124 -5.17 -6.09 -6.36
N VAL A 125 -5.06 -4.79 -6.64
CA VAL A 125 -3.98 -4.25 -7.49
C VAL A 125 -2.63 -4.40 -6.79
N ALA A 126 -2.56 -4.10 -5.49
CA ALA A 126 -1.34 -4.29 -4.69
C ALA A 126 -0.97 -5.77 -4.58
N ILE A 127 -1.95 -6.65 -4.35
CA ILE A 127 -1.76 -8.12 -4.34
C ILE A 127 -1.23 -8.60 -5.70
N SER A 128 -1.81 -8.10 -6.80
CA SER A 128 -1.38 -8.47 -8.16
C SER A 128 0.05 -8.01 -8.44
N ALA A 129 0.40 -6.78 -8.09
CA ALA A 129 1.75 -6.23 -8.25
C ALA A 129 2.78 -7.02 -7.45
N MET A 130 2.51 -7.29 -6.17
CA MET A 130 3.41 -8.08 -5.33
C MET A 130 3.56 -9.52 -5.86
N ASN A 131 2.49 -10.14 -6.35
CA ASN A 131 2.55 -11.45 -6.98
C ASN A 131 3.37 -11.47 -8.28
N ASN A 132 3.38 -10.36 -9.06
CA ASN A 132 4.25 -10.25 -10.23
C ASN A 132 5.72 -10.23 -9.82
N ILE A 133 6.07 -9.46 -8.78
CA ILE A 133 7.43 -9.40 -8.22
C ILE A 133 7.83 -10.77 -7.66
N ALA A 134 6.95 -11.41 -6.89
CA ALA A 134 7.22 -12.71 -6.28
C ALA A 134 7.44 -13.82 -7.32
N ARG A 135 6.66 -13.83 -8.41
CA ARG A 135 6.90 -14.77 -9.51
C ARG A 135 8.25 -14.56 -10.17
N LYS A 136 8.67 -13.31 -10.36
CA LYS A 136 9.97 -12.97 -10.93
C LYS A 136 11.11 -13.43 -10.02
N ARG A 137 11.01 -13.20 -8.71
CA ARG A 137 12.06 -13.49 -7.72
C ARG A 137 12.09 -14.96 -7.27
N PHE A 138 10.93 -15.57 -7.08
CA PHE A 138 10.79 -16.87 -6.42
C PHE A 138 10.08 -17.93 -7.27
N GLY A 139 9.67 -17.61 -8.50
CA GLY A 139 8.94 -18.52 -9.39
C GLY A 139 7.48 -18.80 -8.98
N LYS A 140 6.99 -18.25 -7.87
CA LYS A 140 5.63 -18.50 -7.33
C LYS A 140 4.97 -17.23 -6.80
N ARG A 141 3.66 -17.29 -6.62
CA ARG A 141 2.91 -16.21 -5.95
C ARG A 141 3.21 -16.21 -4.45
N VAL A 142 3.19 -15.02 -3.85
CA VAL A 142 3.19 -14.87 -2.39
C VAL A 142 1.77 -14.99 -1.84
N ILE A 143 0.79 -14.39 -2.50
CA ILE A 143 -0.63 -14.46 -2.12
C ILE A 143 -1.36 -15.39 -3.10
N PRO A 144 -2.03 -16.46 -2.64
CA PRO A 144 -2.79 -17.35 -3.50
C PRO A 144 -4.02 -16.65 -4.10
N ALA A 145 -4.64 -17.30 -5.09
CA ALA A 145 -5.94 -16.86 -5.59
C ALA A 145 -7.03 -17.08 -4.52
N GLY A 146 -7.90 -16.12 -4.37
CA GLY A 146 -9.00 -16.20 -3.41
C GLY A 146 -9.52 -14.81 -3.04
N SER A 147 -10.71 -14.74 -2.46
CA SER A 147 -11.21 -13.48 -1.92
C SER A 147 -10.40 -13.07 -0.68
N THR A 148 -10.11 -11.80 -0.55
CA THR A 148 -9.36 -11.24 0.59
C THR A 148 -9.95 -11.69 1.94
N TYR A 149 -11.27 -11.77 2.05
CA TYR A 149 -11.95 -12.29 3.23
C TYR A 149 -11.46 -13.68 3.66
N LYS A 150 -11.29 -14.60 2.72
CA LYS A 150 -10.88 -16.00 3.00
C LYS A 150 -9.39 -16.14 3.27
N ILE A 151 -8.56 -15.32 2.61
CA ILE A 151 -7.11 -15.48 2.62
C ILE A 151 -6.41 -14.60 3.65
N ARG A 152 -6.98 -13.47 4.08
CA ARG A 152 -6.30 -12.49 4.95
C ARG A 152 -5.86 -13.05 6.31
N GLY A 153 -6.50 -14.12 6.79
CA GLY A 153 -6.18 -14.75 8.08
C GLY A 153 -4.93 -15.61 8.08
N ASN A 154 -4.42 -15.97 6.90
CA ASN A 154 -3.27 -16.87 6.77
C ASN A 154 -1.94 -16.11 6.85
N GLU A 155 -0.85 -16.87 7.02
CA GLU A 155 0.49 -16.33 7.04
C GLU A 155 1.15 -16.41 5.66
N TYR A 156 1.66 -15.27 5.18
CA TYR A 156 2.39 -15.16 3.93
C TYR A 156 3.71 -14.45 4.14
N MET A 157 4.74 -14.91 3.43
CA MET A 157 6.09 -14.37 3.52
C MET A 157 6.63 -14.02 2.14
N PHE A 158 7.27 -12.86 2.03
CA PHE A 158 8.06 -12.44 0.88
C PHE A 158 9.54 -12.38 1.32
N GLY A 159 10.29 -13.47 1.13
CA GLY A 159 11.53 -13.68 1.86
C GLY A 159 11.25 -13.74 3.36
N ASP A 160 11.92 -12.90 4.13
CA ASP A 160 11.74 -12.80 5.59
C ASP A 160 10.70 -11.75 6.00
N ILE A 161 10.04 -11.12 5.03
CA ILE A 161 9.08 -10.04 5.26
C ILE A 161 7.66 -10.62 5.32
N ARG A 162 6.94 -10.31 6.40
CA ARG A 162 5.53 -10.70 6.57
C ARG A 162 4.64 -9.95 5.60
N VAL A 163 3.69 -10.64 4.95
CA VAL A 163 2.76 -10.02 3.99
C VAL A 163 1.33 -10.16 4.46
N PHE A 164 0.61 -9.04 4.53
CA PHE A 164 -0.82 -8.98 4.87
C PHE A 164 -1.64 -8.59 3.64
N PRO A 165 -2.38 -9.51 3.02
CA PRO A 165 -3.43 -9.12 2.07
C PRO A 165 -4.58 -8.49 2.84
N SER A 166 -4.94 -7.25 2.49
CA SER A 166 -5.98 -6.48 3.16
C SER A 166 -6.88 -5.78 2.13
N TYR A 167 -7.89 -5.05 2.62
CA TYR A 167 -8.74 -4.23 1.79
C TYR A 167 -8.19 -2.80 1.65
N LEU A 168 -8.60 -2.11 0.59
CA LEU A 168 -8.26 -0.70 0.42
C LEU A 168 -8.99 0.15 1.47
N GLN A 169 -8.23 0.96 2.21
CA GLN A 169 -8.73 1.79 3.31
C GLN A 169 -9.36 3.12 2.85
N THR A 170 -9.72 3.24 1.60
CA THR A 170 -10.20 4.49 1.00
C THR A 170 -11.46 4.32 0.17
N GLY A 171 -12.07 5.45 -0.15
CA GLY A 171 -13.26 5.53 -0.98
C GLY A 171 -14.55 5.61 -0.17
N LYS A 172 -15.62 6.01 -0.84
CA LYS A 172 -16.95 6.22 -0.23
C LYS A 172 -17.47 5.00 0.53
N ASN A 173 -17.11 3.81 0.06
CA ASN A 173 -17.55 2.55 0.67
C ASN A 173 -16.82 2.21 1.97
N TYR A 174 -15.64 2.78 2.25
CA TYR A 174 -14.91 2.51 3.48
C TYR A 174 -15.74 2.82 4.74
N LEU A 175 -16.41 3.95 4.76
CA LEU A 175 -17.24 4.36 5.92
C LEU A 175 -18.56 3.59 6.01
N ILE A 176 -19.04 3.01 4.90
CA ILE A 176 -20.32 2.30 4.82
C ILE A 176 -20.14 0.82 5.15
N GLU A 177 -19.09 0.18 4.66
CA GLU A 177 -18.82 -1.25 4.82
C GLU A 177 -18.11 -1.56 6.15
N LYS A 178 -18.87 -1.55 7.25
CA LYS A 178 -18.36 -1.76 8.62
C LYS A 178 -17.48 -3.00 8.76
N SER A 179 -17.84 -4.12 8.13
CA SER A 179 -17.08 -5.37 8.20
C SER A 179 -15.67 -5.23 7.58
N LYS A 180 -15.54 -4.57 6.42
CA LYS A 180 -14.23 -4.32 5.81
C LYS A 180 -13.40 -3.37 6.66
N ARG A 181 -14.04 -2.32 7.20
CA ARG A 181 -13.40 -1.37 8.10
C ARG A 181 -12.80 -2.08 9.33
N THR A 182 -13.55 -2.96 9.97
CA THR A 182 -13.07 -3.77 11.10
C THR A 182 -11.87 -4.64 10.68
N MET A 183 -11.98 -5.34 9.54
CA MET A 183 -10.89 -6.19 9.05
C MET A 183 -9.61 -5.41 8.73
N ILE A 184 -9.72 -4.21 8.17
CA ILE A 184 -8.56 -3.33 7.92
C ILE A 184 -7.90 -2.92 9.24
N ALA A 185 -8.71 -2.52 10.23
CA ALA A 185 -8.20 -2.15 11.55
C ALA A 185 -7.49 -3.32 12.24
N GLU A 186 -8.03 -4.54 12.14
CA GLU A 186 -7.38 -5.75 12.66
C GLU A 186 -6.03 -6.02 11.97
N ASP A 187 -5.94 -5.82 10.65
CA ASP A 187 -4.70 -6.04 9.90
C ASP A 187 -3.64 -5.00 10.26
N ILE A 188 -4.02 -3.72 10.40
CA ILE A 188 -3.13 -2.64 10.85
C ILE A 188 -2.64 -2.94 12.27
N LYS A 189 -3.55 -3.34 13.19
CA LYS A 189 -3.19 -3.69 14.56
C LYS A 189 -2.17 -4.83 14.62
N LYS A 190 -2.40 -5.91 13.86
CA LYS A 190 -1.45 -7.04 13.78
C LYS A 190 -0.09 -6.62 13.24
N ALA A 191 -0.06 -5.78 12.20
CA ALA A 191 1.17 -5.25 11.66
C ALA A 191 1.94 -4.40 12.69
N PHE A 192 1.22 -3.53 13.41
CA PHE A 192 1.77 -2.69 14.47
C PHE A 192 2.33 -3.52 15.64
N GLU A 193 1.58 -4.52 16.11
CA GLU A 193 2.04 -5.43 17.16
C GLU A 193 3.30 -6.20 16.75
N LEU A 194 3.38 -6.63 15.48
CA LEU A 194 4.52 -7.40 14.98
C LEU A 194 5.82 -6.58 15.00
N ILE A 195 5.76 -5.31 14.66
CA ILE A 195 6.95 -4.44 14.63
C ILE A 195 7.36 -3.94 16.01
N ASN A 196 6.48 -4.04 17.02
CA ASN A 196 6.72 -3.60 18.40
C ASN A 196 6.97 -4.76 19.39
N LYS A 197 6.78 -6.02 18.99
CA LYS A 197 7.04 -7.21 19.85
C LYS A 197 8.52 -7.50 20.13
N ASN A 198 9.45 -6.78 19.49
CA ASN A 198 10.89 -6.95 19.64
C ASN A 198 11.57 -5.76 20.32
N CYS A 199 10.82 -4.98 21.11
CA CYS A 199 11.36 -3.96 22.01
C CYS A 199 11.30 -4.44 23.45
#